data_8fc51deb8ac7691bf8aee1da0369db27
#
_entry.id   8fc51deb8ac7691bf8aee1da0369db27
#
_cell.length_a   1.000
_cell.length_b   1.000
_cell.length_c   1.000
_cell.angle_alpha   90.00
_cell.angle_beta   90.00
_cell.angle_gamma   90.00
#
_symmetry.space_group_name_H-M   'P 1'
#
loop_
_entity.id
_entity.type
_entity.pdbx_description
1 polymer ?
#
loop_
_entity_poly.entity_id
_entity_poly.type
_entity_poly.pdbx_seq_one_letter_code
_entity_poly.pdbx_strand_id
1 'polypeptide(L)'
;NERLIKLQGEIDGLNLWELESEAKSILNKLGITKYEEKIKNLSGGQKKRVALASALITPCDLLVLDEPTNHLDSDSIEWLEEYLNSRKGALIMITHDRYFLDRVSNRIVELDGGNLYTYEGNYTAFLEKKMERIEIEEAQEEKRQSLIKKELKWVKRGAKARTTKQKARLQRFDDLVNQEYVKRETDVEMSFIGTRLGKK
;
A
#
# COMPACT_ATOMS: atom_id res chain seq x y z
N ASN A 1 -29.66 21.83 -40.11
CA ASN A 1 -29.96 20.39 -39.95
C ASN A 1 -28.75 19.49 -40.21
N GLU A 2 -27.91 19.73 -41.25
CA GLU A 2 -26.71 18.84 -41.51
C GLU A 2 -25.70 18.82 -40.36
N ARG A 3 -25.45 19.94 -39.70
CA ARG A 3 -24.53 20.04 -38.54
C ARG A 3 -25.04 19.26 -37.34
N LEU A 4 -26.35 19.21 -37.11
CA LEU A 4 -26.99 18.42 -36.06
C LEU A 4 -26.87 16.92 -36.33
N ILE A 5 -27.09 16.49 -37.57
CA ILE A 5 -26.96 15.07 -37.98
C ILE A 5 -25.51 14.61 -37.84
N LYS A 6 -24.55 15.47 -38.24
CA LYS A 6 -23.13 15.15 -38.09
C LYS A 6 -22.73 15.04 -36.61
N LEU A 7 -23.14 15.94 -35.75
CA LEU A 7 -22.90 15.90 -34.30
C LEU A 7 -23.56 14.68 -33.64
N GLN A 8 -24.79 14.34 -34.04
CA GLN A 8 -25.44 13.11 -33.56
C GLN A 8 -24.67 11.86 -33.98
N GLY A 9 -24.20 11.78 -35.23
CA GLY A 9 -23.39 10.69 -35.69
C GLY A 9 -22.03 10.56 -34.98
N GLU A 10 -21.42 11.69 -34.58
CA GLU A 10 -20.20 11.71 -33.78
C GLU A 10 -20.48 11.24 -32.33
N ILE A 11 -21.59 11.65 -31.73
CA ILE A 11 -22.04 11.23 -30.39
C ILE A 11 -22.32 9.72 -30.37
N ASP A 12 -23.04 9.22 -31.36
CA ASP A 12 -23.40 7.81 -31.48
C ASP A 12 -22.15 6.95 -31.76
N GLY A 13 -21.24 7.44 -32.61
CA GLY A 13 -19.99 6.73 -32.94
C GLY A 13 -19.00 6.63 -31.79
N LEU A 14 -19.09 7.54 -30.83
CA LEU A 14 -18.24 7.59 -29.63
C LEU A 14 -18.93 7.02 -28.39
N ASN A 15 -20.15 6.48 -28.50
CA ASN A 15 -20.98 5.99 -27.37
C ASN A 15 -21.10 6.98 -26.21
N LEU A 16 -21.17 8.29 -26.51
CA LEU A 16 -21.19 9.34 -25.47
C LEU A 16 -22.43 9.28 -24.57
N TRP A 17 -23.54 8.72 -25.04
CA TRP A 17 -24.73 8.49 -24.22
C TRP A 17 -24.48 7.48 -23.10
N GLU A 18 -23.74 6.42 -23.38
CA GLU A 18 -23.34 5.43 -22.38
C GLU A 18 -22.41 6.07 -21.34
N LEU A 19 -21.45 6.88 -21.78
CA LEU A 19 -20.51 7.58 -20.91
C LEU A 19 -21.22 8.51 -19.91
N GLU A 20 -22.23 9.27 -20.35
CA GLU A 20 -23.01 10.14 -19.44
C GLU A 20 -23.78 9.32 -18.41
N SER A 21 -24.38 8.22 -18.83
CA SER A 21 -25.11 7.32 -17.96
C SER A 21 -24.18 6.67 -16.93
N GLU A 22 -23.00 6.18 -17.38
CA GLU A 22 -21.98 5.62 -16.52
C GLU A 22 -21.45 6.63 -15.51
N ALA A 23 -21.15 7.85 -15.95
CA ALA A 23 -20.70 8.94 -15.10
C ALA A 23 -21.72 9.27 -14.00
N LYS A 24 -22.99 9.36 -14.34
CA LYS A 24 -24.06 9.59 -13.36
C LYS A 24 -24.21 8.42 -12.39
N SER A 25 -24.07 7.20 -12.87
CA SER A 25 -24.10 6.00 -12.03
C SER A 25 -22.97 6.00 -10.99
N ILE A 26 -21.74 6.24 -11.42
CA ILE A 26 -20.58 6.32 -10.53
C ILE A 26 -20.72 7.48 -9.53
N LEU A 27 -21.14 8.65 -9.97
CA LEU A 27 -21.39 9.80 -9.09
C LEU A 27 -22.44 9.47 -8.02
N ASN A 28 -23.54 8.82 -8.40
CA ASN A 28 -24.57 8.38 -7.45
C ASN A 28 -24.02 7.41 -6.40
N LYS A 29 -23.25 6.43 -6.84
CA LYS A 29 -22.60 5.46 -5.94
C LYS A 29 -21.64 6.12 -4.95
N LEU A 30 -21.03 7.23 -5.34
CA LEU A 30 -20.19 8.06 -4.49
C LEU A 30 -20.97 9.16 -3.73
N GLY A 31 -22.31 9.10 -3.72
CA GLY A 31 -23.17 10.03 -2.98
C GLY A 31 -23.24 11.44 -3.56
N ILE A 32 -22.98 11.61 -4.85
CA ILE A 32 -23.13 12.88 -5.58
C ILE A 32 -24.38 12.78 -6.46
N THR A 33 -25.47 13.43 -6.04
CA THR A 33 -26.77 13.37 -6.73
C THR A 33 -27.14 14.65 -7.47
N LYS A 34 -26.45 15.76 -7.17
CA LYS A 34 -26.71 17.07 -7.79
C LYS A 34 -25.69 17.35 -8.90
N TYR A 35 -25.96 16.88 -10.11
CA TYR A 35 -25.00 16.96 -11.23
C TYR A 35 -24.83 18.36 -11.80
N GLU A 36 -25.86 19.23 -11.67
CA GLU A 36 -25.84 20.60 -12.18
C GLU A 36 -25.14 21.59 -11.23
N GLU A 37 -24.70 21.13 -10.05
CA GLU A 37 -24.05 21.99 -9.09
C GLU A 37 -22.62 22.33 -9.53
N LYS A 38 -22.27 23.61 -9.45
CA LYS A 38 -20.95 24.08 -9.84
C LYS A 38 -19.91 23.55 -8.81
N ILE A 39 -18.79 23.02 -9.29
CA ILE A 39 -17.70 22.46 -8.45
C ILE A 39 -17.25 23.43 -7.35
N LYS A 40 -17.28 24.76 -7.60
CA LYS A 40 -16.90 25.77 -6.60
C LYS A 40 -17.77 25.74 -5.34
N ASN A 41 -19.02 25.31 -5.45
CA ASN A 41 -19.99 25.27 -4.36
C ASN A 41 -19.90 23.96 -3.54
N LEU A 42 -19.21 22.95 -4.05
CA LEU A 42 -19.06 21.66 -3.39
C LEU A 42 -18.16 21.76 -2.16
N SER A 43 -18.48 20.98 -1.12
CA SER A 43 -17.61 20.78 0.03
C SER A 43 -16.29 20.10 -0.36
N GLY A 44 -15.27 20.16 0.51
CA GLY A 44 -13.99 19.48 0.28
C GLY A 44 -14.13 17.97 0.02
N GLY A 45 -14.97 17.29 0.81
CA GLY A 45 -15.25 15.87 0.63
C GLY A 45 -15.98 15.58 -0.68
N GLN A 46 -16.96 16.40 -1.06
CA GLN A 46 -17.65 16.27 -2.35
C GLN A 46 -16.68 16.46 -3.53
N LYS A 47 -15.79 17.46 -3.46
CA LYS A 47 -14.76 17.67 -4.50
C LYS A 47 -13.86 16.45 -4.66
N LYS A 48 -13.43 15.82 -3.56
CA LYS A 48 -12.63 14.60 -3.61
C LYS A 48 -13.39 13.43 -4.23
N ARG A 49 -14.67 13.26 -3.89
CA ARG A 49 -15.54 12.22 -4.48
C ARG A 49 -15.77 12.43 -5.98
N VAL A 50 -15.94 13.67 -6.41
CA VAL A 50 -16.03 14.01 -7.85
C VAL A 50 -14.71 13.74 -8.57
N ALA A 51 -13.56 14.04 -7.96
CA ALA A 51 -12.25 13.73 -8.51
C ALA A 51 -12.04 12.21 -8.64
N LEU A 52 -12.43 11.44 -7.61
CA LEU A 52 -12.43 9.99 -7.66
C LEU A 52 -13.32 9.46 -8.80
N ALA A 53 -14.56 9.94 -8.92
CA ALA A 53 -15.45 9.58 -10.02
C ALA A 53 -14.81 9.84 -11.38
N SER A 54 -14.20 11.01 -11.57
CA SER A 54 -13.48 11.34 -12.82
C SER A 54 -12.34 10.38 -13.13
N ALA A 55 -11.57 9.95 -12.12
CA ALA A 55 -10.50 8.99 -12.30
C ALA A 55 -11.02 7.57 -12.66
N LEU A 56 -12.17 7.18 -12.09
CA LEU A 56 -12.78 5.87 -12.36
C LEU A 56 -13.42 5.80 -13.75
N ILE A 57 -14.03 6.87 -14.21
CA ILE A 57 -14.68 6.96 -15.52
C ILE A 57 -13.66 6.99 -16.67
N THR A 58 -12.49 7.59 -16.42
CA THR A 58 -11.48 7.77 -17.48
C THR A 58 -10.83 6.43 -17.82
N PRO A 59 -10.93 5.93 -19.06
CA PRO A 59 -10.23 4.71 -19.46
C PRO A 59 -8.72 4.89 -19.34
N CYS A 60 -8.07 3.97 -18.61
CA CYS A 60 -6.62 3.99 -18.44
C CYS A 60 -6.08 2.59 -18.14
N ASP A 61 -4.85 2.32 -18.57
CA ASP A 61 -4.15 1.06 -18.30
C ASP A 61 -3.64 0.99 -16.85
N LEU A 62 -3.34 2.14 -16.26
CA LEU A 62 -2.88 2.28 -14.88
C LEU A 62 -3.71 3.31 -14.14
N LEU A 63 -4.36 2.90 -13.07
CA LEU A 63 -5.06 3.76 -12.13
C LEU A 63 -4.22 3.93 -10.86
N VAL A 64 -4.01 5.19 -10.45
CA VAL A 64 -3.29 5.51 -9.20
C VAL A 64 -4.25 6.22 -8.27
N LEU A 65 -4.45 5.68 -7.07
CA LEU A 65 -5.35 6.22 -6.05
C LEU A 65 -4.59 6.48 -4.74
N ASP A 66 -4.82 7.65 -4.18
CA ASP A 66 -4.28 8.06 -2.88
C ASP A 66 -5.43 8.27 -1.90
N GLU A 67 -5.49 7.42 -0.86
CA GLU A 67 -6.54 7.40 0.17
C GLU A 67 -7.97 7.46 -0.41
N PRO A 68 -8.37 6.52 -1.29
CA PRO A 68 -9.64 6.60 -2.00
C PRO A 68 -10.86 6.39 -1.11
N THR A 69 -10.71 5.74 0.04
CA THR A 69 -11.81 5.47 1.01
C THR A 69 -12.12 6.68 1.88
N ASN A 70 -11.25 7.69 1.92
CA ASN A 70 -11.47 8.89 2.72
C ASN A 70 -12.72 9.65 2.27
N HIS A 71 -13.59 9.97 3.21
CA HIS A 71 -14.86 10.68 3.00
C HIS A 71 -15.95 9.88 2.26
N LEU A 72 -15.81 8.56 2.13
CA LEU A 72 -16.84 7.65 1.67
C LEU A 72 -17.59 7.06 2.86
N ASP A 73 -18.88 6.77 2.65
CA ASP A 73 -19.67 5.92 3.55
C ASP A 73 -19.45 4.43 3.23
N SER A 74 -19.95 3.56 4.11
CA SER A 74 -19.74 2.12 3.99
C SER A 74 -20.25 1.55 2.66
N ASP A 75 -21.41 2.03 2.19
CA ASP A 75 -22.02 1.54 0.95
C ASP A 75 -21.19 1.94 -0.28
N SER A 76 -20.64 3.17 -0.27
CA SER A 76 -19.73 3.66 -1.31
C SER A 76 -18.39 2.90 -1.31
N ILE A 77 -17.88 2.52 -0.13
CA ILE A 77 -16.64 1.73 0.01
C ILE A 77 -16.87 0.33 -0.56
N GLU A 78 -17.94 -0.36 -0.17
CA GLU A 78 -18.28 -1.71 -0.66
C GLU A 78 -18.43 -1.71 -2.19
N TRP A 79 -19.15 -0.73 -2.74
CA TRP A 79 -19.25 -0.58 -4.18
C TRP A 79 -17.89 -0.33 -4.85
N LEU A 80 -17.01 0.50 -4.24
CA LEU A 80 -15.68 0.79 -4.78
C LEU A 80 -14.81 -0.48 -4.80
N GLU A 81 -14.88 -1.32 -3.76
CA GLU A 81 -14.21 -2.63 -3.70
C GLU A 81 -14.63 -3.50 -4.90
N GLU A 82 -15.93 -3.65 -5.12
CA GLU A 82 -16.47 -4.43 -6.25
C GLU A 82 -16.03 -3.86 -7.60
N TYR A 83 -16.09 -2.54 -7.76
CA TYR A 83 -15.69 -1.85 -8.98
C TYR A 83 -14.20 -2.08 -9.28
N LEU A 84 -13.31 -1.89 -8.32
CA LEU A 84 -11.87 -2.05 -8.51
C LEU A 84 -11.48 -3.51 -8.79
N ASN A 85 -12.15 -4.48 -8.16
CA ASN A 85 -11.92 -5.90 -8.39
C ASN A 85 -12.40 -6.35 -9.79
N SER A 86 -13.42 -5.71 -10.35
CA SER A 86 -13.94 -6.02 -11.70
C SER A 86 -13.17 -5.31 -12.82
N ARG A 87 -12.39 -4.27 -12.48
CA ARG A 87 -11.70 -3.45 -13.45
C ARG A 87 -10.57 -4.20 -14.14
N LYS A 88 -10.41 -3.96 -15.44
CA LYS A 88 -9.23 -4.37 -16.21
C LYS A 88 -8.13 -3.30 -16.11
N GLY A 89 -6.87 -3.73 -16.13
CA GLY A 89 -5.70 -2.86 -16.03
C GLY A 89 -5.05 -2.87 -14.64
N ALA A 90 -3.94 -2.15 -14.51
CA ALA A 90 -3.18 -2.08 -13.27
C ALA A 90 -3.76 -1.04 -12.30
N LEU A 91 -3.67 -1.34 -11.01
CA LEU A 91 -4.03 -0.43 -9.91
C LEU A 91 -2.82 -0.27 -8.99
N ILE A 92 -2.48 0.97 -8.68
CA ILE A 92 -1.59 1.32 -7.57
C ILE A 92 -2.41 2.14 -6.58
N MET A 93 -2.36 1.76 -5.32
CA MET A 93 -3.17 2.40 -4.29
C MET A 93 -2.35 2.62 -3.02
N ILE A 94 -2.54 3.76 -2.40
CA ILE A 94 -2.03 4.09 -1.06
C ILE A 94 -3.24 4.27 -0.17
N THR A 95 -3.32 3.54 0.94
CA THR A 95 -4.39 3.72 1.93
C THR A 95 -3.99 3.14 3.29
N HIS A 96 -4.58 3.69 4.35
CA HIS A 96 -4.49 3.16 5.72
C HIS A 96 -5.65 2.22 6.07
N ASP A 97 -6.62 2.04 5.18
CA ASP A 97 -7.75 1.14 5.37
C ASP A 97 -7.34 -0.32 5.14
N ARG A 98 -7.09 -1.03 6.24
CA ARG A 98 -6.62 -2.42 6.23
C ARG A 98 -7.65 -3.39 5.65
N TYR A 99 -8.94 -3.14 5.90
CA TYR A 99 -10.04 -3.97 5.40
C TYR A 99 -10.17 -3.82 3.89
N PHE A 100 -10.06 -2.60 3.41
CA PHE A 100 -10.07 -2.30 1.98
C PHE A 100 -8.86 -2.93 1.26
N LEU A 101 -7.65 -2.82 1.84
CA LEU A 101 -6.45 -3.48 1.32
C LEU A 101 -6.62 -4.99 1.23
N ASP A 102 -7.21 -5.62 2.26
CA ASP A 102 -7.37 -7.07 2.29
C ASP A 102 -8.30 -7.60 1.19
N ARG A 103 -9.27 -6.79 0.77
CA ARG A 103 -10.27 -7.17 -0.25
C ARG A 103 -9.86 -6.82 -1.68
N VAL A 104 -9.04 -5.78 -1.87
CA VAL A 104 -8.73 -5.25 -3.21
C VAL A 104 -7.30 -5.58 -3.64
N SER A 105 -6.36 -5.71 -2.71
CA SER A 105 -4.96 -5.92 -3.08
C SER A 105 -4.63 -7.38 -3.34
N ASN A 106 -3.82 -7.63 -4.37
CA ASN A 106 -3.19 -8.91 -4.66
C ASN A 106 -1.66 -8.89 -4.48
N ARG A 107 -1.11 -7.71 -4.23
CA ARG A 107 0.31 -7.46 -3.97
C ARG A 107 0.44 -6.22 -3.11
N ILE A 108 1.29 -6.28 -2.10
CA ILE A 108 1.62 -5.13 -1.25
C ILE A 108 3.10 -4.81 -1.38
N VAL A 109 3.40 -3.52 -1.49
CA VAL A 109 4.76 -3.00 -1.50
C VAL A 109 4.95 -2.15 -0.25
N GLU A 110 5.88 -2.57 0.59
CA GLU A 110 6.25 -1.86 1.81
C GLU A 110 7.53 -1.06 1.58
N LEU A 111 7.52 0.20 1.97
CA LEU A 111 8.72 1.03 2.07
C LEU A 111 9.14 1.10 3.54
N ASP A 112 10.27 0.48 3.88
CA ASP A 112 10.73 0.39 5.26
C ASP A 112 12.25 0.57 5.33
N GLY A 113 12.72 1.53 6.14
CA GLY A 113 14.14 1.84 6.29
C GLY A 113 14.86 2.16 4.98
N GLY A 114 14.16 2.75 3.99
CA GLY A 114 14.71 3.05 2.66
C GLY A 114 14.75 1.86 1.70
N ASN A 115 14.29 0.68 2.12
CA ASN A 115 14.18 -0.51 1.29
C ASN A 115 12.74 -0.75 0.85
N LEU A 116 12.58 -1.35 -0.35
CA LEU A 116 11.29 -1.80 -0.86
C LEU A 116 11.16 -3.31 -0.68
N TYR A 117 10.12 -3.73 0.00
CA TYR A 117 9.75 -5.13 0.17
C TYR A 117 8.44 -5.39 -0.56
N THR A 118 8.41 -6.46 -1.34
CA THR A 118 7.22 -6.84 -2.11
C THR A 118 6.66 -8.14 -1.57
N TYR A 119 5.36 -8.16 -1.31
CA TYR A 119 4.63 -9.29 -0.77
C TYR A 119 3.47 -9.64 -1.71
N GLU A 120 3.45 -10.86 -2.20
CA GLU A 120 2.33 -11.39 -2.97
C GLU A 120 1.22 -11.81 -2.01
N GLY A 121 -0.01 -11.39 -2.31
CA GLY A 121 -1.20 -11.65 -1.54
C GLY A 121 -1.88 -10.37 -1.03
N ASN A 122 -2.92 -10.57 -0.20
CA ASN A 122 -3.69 -9.52 0.45
C ASN A 122 -2.98 -8.98 1.72
N TYR A 123 -3.66 -8.11 2.47
CA TYR A 123 -3.11 -7.51 3.68
C TYR A 123 -2.79 -8.54 4.78
N THR A 124 -3.63 -9.57 4.93
CA THR A 124 -3.40 -10.66 5.90
C THR A 124 -2.12 -11.43 5.56
N ALA A 125 -1.94 -11.83 4.30
CA ALA A 125 -0.72 -12.51 3.84
C ALA A 125 0.53 -11.63 3.96
N PHE A 126 0.39 -10.32 3.75
CA PHE A 126 1.46 -9.36 4.00
C PHE A 126 1.90 -9.35 5.45
N LEU A 127 0.96 -9.30 6.41
CA LEU A 127 1.30 -9.29 7.83
C LEU A 127 2.06 -10.54 8.25
N GLU A 128 1.62 -11.73 7.83
CA GLU A 128 2.29 -13.00 8.12
C GLU A 128 3.74 -12.99 7.62
N LYS A 129 3.93 -12.68 6.35
CA LYS A 129 5.27 -12.64 5.73
C LYS A 129 6.17 -11.55 6.31
N LYS A 130 5.59 -10.41 6.70
CA LYS A 130 6.32 -9.35 7.38
C LYS A 130 6.81 -9.81 8.75
N MET A 131 5.98 -10.50 9.52
CA MET A 131 6.37 -11.06 10.81
C MET A 131 7.51 -12.07 10.67
N GLU A 132 7.39 -13.01 9.73
CA GLU A 132 8.46 -13.97 9.43
C GLU A 132 9.79 -13.26 9.07
N ARG A 133 9.72 -12.21 8.24
CA ARG A 133 10.90 -11.42 7.87
C ARG A 133 11.55 -10.78 9.10
N ILE A 134 10.75 -10.16 9.96
CA ILE A 134 11.23 -9.50 11.19
C ILE A 134 11.90 -10.53 12.11
N GLU A 135 11.29 -11.69 12.34
CA GLU A 135 11.87 -12.76 13.16
C GLU A 135 13.23 -13.25 12.63
N ILE A 136 13.33 -13.41 11.30
CA ILE A 136 14.58 -13.82 10.66
C ILE A 136 15.66 -12.73 10.84
N GLU A 137 15.32 -11.48 10.64
CA GLU A 137 16.24 -10.35 10.79
C GLU A 137 16.71 -10.19 12.23
N GLU A 138 15.83 -10.34 13.23
CA GLU A 138 16.16 -10.30 14.64
C GLU A 138 17.10 -11.45 15.03
N ALA A 139 16.79 -12.67 14.58
CA ALA A 139 17.64 -13.82 14.85
C ALA A 139 19.04 -13.70 14.20
N GLN A 140 19.13 -13.09 13.04
CA GLN A 140 20.41 -12.78 12.38
C GLN A 140 21.20 -11.74 13.16
N GLU A 141 20.54 -10.70 13.66
CA GLU A 141 21.16 -9.65 14.44
C GLU A 141 21.66 -10.19 15.80
N GLU A 142 20.90 -11.02 16.48
CA GLU A 142 21.36 -11.69 17.72
C GLU A 142 22.61 -12.52 17.49
N LYS A 143 22.65 -13.27 16.40
CA LYS A 143 23.84 -14.04 16.00
C LYS A 143 25.03 -13.13 15.73
N ARG A 144 24.82 -12.02 14.99
CA ARG A 144 25.84 -11.02 14.72
C ARG A 144 26.39 -10.42 16.01
N GLN A 145 25.52 -10.00 16.93
CA GLN A 145 25.91 -9.45 18.24
C GLN A 145 26.70 -10.46 19.08
N SER A 146 26.29 -11.70 19.05
CA SER A 146 27.02 -12.79 19.73
C SER A 146 28.43 -12.99 19.16
N LEU A 147 28.58 -12.93 17.83
CA LEU A 147 29.87 -12.99 17.15
C LEU A 147 30.74 -11.80 17.50
N ILE A 148 30.21 -10.58 17.44
CA ILE A 148 30.92 -9.37 17.82
C ILE A 148 31.42 -9.48 19.26
N LYS A 149 30.60 -9.93 20.21
CA LYS A 149 31.01 -10.14 21.61
C LYS A 149 32.15 -11.14 21.75
N LYS A 150 32.13 -12.23 20.99
CA LYS A 150 33.22 -13.26 20.98
C LYS A 150 34.51 -12.67 20.40
N GLU A 151 34.43 -12.01 19.25
CA GLU A 151 35.60 -11.44 18.59
C GLU A 151 36.18 -10.26 19.38
N LEU A 152 35.35 -9.44 20.03
CA LEU A 152 35.78 -8.36 20.90
C LEU A 152 36.60 -8.88 22.09
N LYS A 153 36.19 -10.01 22.70
CA LYS A 153 36.96 -10.67 23.76
C LYS A 153 38.34 -11.14 23.26
N TRP A 154 38.40 -11.61 22.03
CA TRP A 154 39.68 -12.03 21.44
C TRP A 154 40.57 -10.81 21.13
N VAL A 155 40.03 -9.71 20.56
CA VAL A 155 40.73 -8.45 20.30
C VAL A 155 41.31 -7.88 21.61
N LYS A 156 40.49 -7.81 22.68
CA LYS A 156 40.90 -7.30 24.02
C LYS A 156 42.03 -8.13 24.67
N ARG A 157 42.20 -9.41 24.33
CA ARG A 157 43.30 -10.26 24.81
C ARG A 157 44.65 -9.95 24.14
N GLY A 158 44.78 -8.89 23.39
CA GLY A 158 46.04 -8.47 22.76
C GLY A 158 46.35 -9.21 21.47
N ALA A 159 45.36 -9.39 20.60
CA ALA A 159 45.54 -9.97 19.28
C ALA A 159 46.53 -9.11 18.46
N LYS A 160 47.81 -9.53 18.44
CA LYS A 160 48.85 -8.89 17.65
C LYS A 160 48.68 -9.31 16.19
N ALA A 161 48.38 -8.40 15.28
CA ALA A 161 48.19 -8.64 13.84
C ALA A 161 49.50 -9.03 13.12
N ARG A 162 50.22 -10.06 13.62
CA ARG A 162 51.53 -10.48 13.08
C ARG A 162 51.42 -11.48 11.91
N THR A 163 50.27 -12.09 11.72
CA THR A 163 50.06 -13.05 10.63
C THR A 163 48.92 -12.64 9.72
N THR A 164 48.96 -13.06 8.44
CA THR A 164 47.92 -12.84 7.45
C THR A 164 46.54 -13.31 7.95
N LYS A 165 46.52 -14.42 8.67
CA LYS A 165 45.29 -15.00 9.24
C LYS A 165 44.67 -14.14 10.33
N GLN A 166 45.47 -13.44 11.13
CA GLN A 166 45.03 -12.51 12.17
C GLN A 166 44.53 -11.21 11.57
N LYS A 167 45.19 -10.70 10.50
CA LYS A 167 44.72 -9.51 9.75
C LYS A 167 43.34 -9.78 9.15
N ALA A 168 43.14 -10.91 8.48
CA ALA A 168 41.85 -11.28 7.90
C ALA A 168 40.73 -11.43 8.96
N ARG A 169 41.07 -11.87 10.19
CA ARG A 169 40.09 -11.94 11.29
C ARG A 169 39.71 -10.57 11.85
N LEU A 170 40.67 -9.64 11.95
CA LEU A 170 40.40 -8.26 12.34
C LEU A 170 39.54 -7.57 11.28
N GLN A 171 39.84 -7.76 10.00
CA GLN A 171 39.01 -7.21 8.93
C GLN A 171 37.56 -7.70 9.02
N ARG A 172 37.34 -9.00 9.23
CA ARG A 172 35.99 -9.55 9.43
C ARG A 172 35.28 -8.97 10.65
N PHE A 173 36.02 -8.70 11.72
CA PHE A 173 35.46 -8.03 12.90
C PHE A 173 35.03 -6.61 12.58
N ASP A 174 35.84 -5.85 11.87
CA ASP A 174 35.51 -4.49 11.44
C ASP A 174 34.31 -4.49 10.50
N ASP A 175 34.24 -5.44 9.56
CA ASP A 175 33.09 -5.61 8.67
C ASP A 175 31.81 -5.91 9.45
N LEU A 176 31.87 -6.79 10.47
CA LEU A 176 30.73 -7.12 11.34
C LEU A 176 30.27 -5.91 12.18
N VAL A 177 31.20 -5.09 12.67
CA VAL A 177 30.88 -3.91 13.49
C VAL A 177 30.29 -2.79 12.63
N ASN A 178 30.83 -2.59 11.42
CA ASN A 178 30.41 -1.52 10.50
C ASN A 178 29.13 -1.85 9.72
N GLN A 179 28.62 -3.07 9.82
CA GLN A 179 27.36 -3.42 9.22
C GLN A 179 26.21 -2.69 9.94
N GLU A 180 25.56 -1.78 9.24
CA GLU A 180 24.44 -1.01 9.77
C GLU A 180 23.25 -1.93 10.05
N TYR A 181 22.75 -1.91 11.27
CA TYR A 181 21.49 -2.52 11.65
C TYR A 181 20.52 -1.43 12.06
N VAL A 182 19.48 -1.26 11.28
CA VAL A 182 18.40 -0.34 11.62
C VAL A 182 17.53 -1.00 12.68
N LYS A 183 17.75 -0.64 13.94
CA LYS A 183 16.88 -1.08 15.04
C LYS A 183 15.49 -0.50 14.81
N ARG A 184 14.54 -1.35 14.49
CA ARG A 184 13.14 -0.95 14.35
C ARG A 184 12.54 -0.77 15.74
N GLU A 185 11.86 0.36 15.94
CA GLU A 185 10.91 0.46 17.04
C GLU A 185 9.71 -0.41 16.63
N THR A 186 9.49 -1.47 17.39
CA THR A 186 8.36 -2.39 17.22
C THR A 186 7.09 -1.73 17.75
N ASP A 187 6.61 -0.68 17.10
CA ASP A 187 5.27 -0.15 17.29
C ASP A 187 4.28 -0.85 16.34
N VAL A 188 4.26 -2.17 16.43
CA VAL A 188 3.07 -2.91 15.98
C VAL A 188 2.15 -3.00 17.18
N GLU A 189 1.34 -1.97 17.43
CA GLU A 189 0.15 -2.11 18.24
C GLU A 189 -0.78 -3.14 17.61
N MET A 190 -0.53 -4.40 17.93
CA MET A 190 -1.49 -5.48 17.67
C MET A 190 -2.61 -5.36 18.69
N SER A 191 -3.55 -4.45 18.46
CA SER A 191 -4.83 -4.48 19.17
C SER A 191 -5.63 -5.68 18.65
N PHE A 192 -5.33 -6.86 19.17
CA PHE A 192 -6.25 -7.99 19.11
C PHE A 192 -7.44 -7.62 19.98
N ILE A 193 -8.48 -7.09 19.37
CA ILE A 193 -9.80 -7.06 19.99
C ILE A 193 -10.30 -8.51 20.04
N GLY A 194 -9.88 -9.21 21.09
CA GLY A 194 -10.47 -10.47 21.47
C GLY A 194 -11.90 -10.21 21.93
N THR A 195 -12.87 -10.28 21.03
CA THR A 195 -14.27 -10.36 21.38
C THR A 195 -14.48 -11.65 22.16
N ARG A 196 -14.44 -11.55 23.51
CA ARG A 196 -14.99 -12.59 24.38
C ARG A 196 -16.49 -12.68 24.13
N LEU A 197 -16.89 -13.64 23.30
CA LEU A 197 -18.26 -14.13 23.28
C LEU A 197 -18.60 -14.63 24.67
N GLY A 198 -19.46 -13.89 25.37
CA GLY A 198 -19.99 -14.29 26.67
C GLY A 198 -20.77 -15.59 26.54
N LYS A 199 -20.37 -16.59 27.34
CA LYS A 199 -21.21 -17.75 27.63
C LYS A 199 -22.45 -17.29 28.40
N LYS A 200 -23.64 -17.58 27.87
CA LYS A 200 -24.82 -17.85 28.63
C LYS A 200 -24.93 -19.36 28.83
#